data_0d0734919cb36557b2b092936d247a0c
#
_entry.id   0d0734919cb36557b2b092936d247a0c
#
_cell.length_a   1.000
_cell.length_b   1.000
_cell.length_c   1.000
_cell.angle_alpha   90.00
_cell.angle_beta   90.00
_cell.angle_gamma   90.00
#
_symmetry.space_group_name_H-M   'P 1'
#
loop_
_entity.id
_entity.type
_entity.pdbx_description
1 polymer ?
#
loop_
_entity_poly.entity_id
_entity_poly.type
_entity_poly.pdbx_seq_one_letter_code
_entity_poly.pdbx_strand_id
1 'polypeptide(L)'
;MHSVVISGTGIYQPPYTITNAELVEAFNRYVDQENARLADEIAAGVREPLTYSSVEFIEKASGIKQRYVLEKSGVLDPSRMYPRFTERPDDQLSLMAEIAVDAARKALDAAGKTGDQIDAVLCSAANMQRAYPAMAIEIQQALGASGYGFDMNVACSSATFAIEQAVNAVRTGSAKCVLVVNPEITSGHHEWRDRDCHFIFGDVCTAVIVERADCATSADQWEVLGTKLATQFSNSIRNNFGFLNRCEDSDPNARDKTFRQEGRKVFKEVVPLAAAHIEAHLAALEQAPTAVRRYWLHQANHGMNQLVIKKLVGADAGADVAPLILDEFANTASAGSIIAFHKHRDDLAAGDLG
;
A
#
# COMPACT_ATOMS: atom_id res chain seq x y z
N MET A 1 -18.15 17.74 -18.75
CA MET A 1 -17.45 16.56 -18.19
C MET A 1 -18.45 15.77 -17.38
N HIS A 2 -18.33 14.44 -17.35
CA HIS A 2 -19.20 13.59 -16.53
C HIS A 2 -18.86 13.73 -15.05
N SER A 3 -19.87 13.67 -14.16
CA SER A 3 -19.66 13.48 -12.72
C SER A 3 -19.19 12.05 -12.46
N VAL A 4 -18.26 11.89 -11.52
CA VAL A 4 -17.57 10.63 -11.23
C VAL A 4 -17.75 10.29 -9.76
N VAL A 5 -18.08 9.04 -9.49
CA VAL A 5 -18.24 8.53 -8.14
C VAL A 5 -17.36 7.30 -7.89
N ILE A 6 -16.97 7.09 -6.64
CA ILE A 6 -16.58 5.80 -6.11
C ILE A 6 -17.86 5.14 -5.62
N SER A 7 -18.19 3.98 -6.16
CA SER A 7 -19.46 3.27 -5.89
C SER A 7 -19.28 1.94 -5.15
N GLY A 8 -18.05 1.44 -5.06
CA GLY A 8 -17.76 0.20 -4.37
C GLY A 8 -16.29 0.07 -3.99
N THR A 9 -16.02 -0.61 -2.88
CA THR A 9 -14.67 -0.96 -2.45
C THR A 9 -14.64 -2.39 -1.92
N GLY A 10 -13.50 -3.05 -2.08
CA GLY A 10 -13.27 -4.41 -1.58
C GLY A 10 -11.87 -4.57 -1.03
N ILE A 11 -11.71 -5.48 -0.07
CA ILE A 11 -10.42 -5.81 0.54
C ILE A 11 -10.23 -7.33 0.53
N TYR A 12 -9.07 -7.77 0.07
CA TYR A 12 -8.52 -9.08 0.37
C TYR A 12 -7.54 -8.95 1.53
N GLN A 13 -7.88 -9.57 2.65
CA GLN A 13 -7.02 -9.66 3.82
C GLN A 13 -6.30 -11.01 3.80
N PRO A 14 -4.96 -11.05 3.84
CA PRO A 14 -4.21 -12.30 3.88
C PRO A 14 -4.54 -13.17 5.10
N PRO A 15 -4.36 -14.51 4.98
CA PRO A 15 -4.82 -15.45 6.00
C PRO A 15 -3.95 -15.49 7.26
N TYR A 16 -2.71 -15.00 7.20
CA TYR A 16 -1.77 -15.11 8.32
C TYR A 16 -1.49 -13.74 8.94
N THR A 17 -1.41 -13.73 10.28
CA THR A 17 -0.96 -12.57 11.05
C THR A 17 0.40 -12.87 11.67
N ILE A 18 1.30 -11.89 11.61
CA ILE A 18 2.55 -11.87 12.38
C ILE A 18 2.44 -10.76 13.41
N THR A 19 2.48 -11.10 14.69
CA THR A 19 2.55 -10.15 15.79
C THR A 19 3.97 -9.60 15.96
N ASN A 20 4.11 -8.46 16.64
CA ASN A 20 5.45 -7.95 16.98
C ASN A 20 6.25 -8.93 17.84
N ALA A 21 5.60 -9.67 18.75
CA ALA A 21 6.27 -10.66 19.59
C ALA A 21 6.89 -11.79 18.75
N GLU A 22 6.13 -12.39 17.83
CA GLU A 22 6.63 -13.43 16.93
C GLU A 22 7.77 -12.94 16.03
N LEU A 23 7.61 -11.71 15.48
CA LEU A 23 8.64 -11.12 14.64
C LEU A 23 9.93 -10.86 15.40
N VAL A 24 9.83 -10.30 16.62
CA VAL A 24 10.99 -10.03 17.49
C VAL A 24 11.69 -11.32 17.89
N GLU A 25 10.95 -12.37 18.22
CA GLU A 25 11.55 -13.69 18.53
C GLU A 25 12.34 -14.21 17.34
N ALA A 26 11.76 -14.24 16.14
CA ALA A 26 12.44 -14.73 14.94
C ALA A 26 13.65 -13.86 14.58
N PHE A 27 13.51 -12.53 14.63
CA PHE A 27 14.59 -11.59 14.36
C PHE A 27 15.75 -11.73 15.34
N ASN A 28 15.48 -11.85 16.64
CA ASN A 28 16.54 -11.97 17.66
C ASN A 28 17.29 -13.29 17.55
N ARG A 29 16.60 -14.39 17.17
CA ARG A 29 17.25 -15.65 16.82
C ARG A 29 18.15 -15.54 15.59
N TYR A 30 17.73 -14.77 14.56
CA TYR A 30 18.61 -14.45 13.43
C TYR A 30 19.85 -13.66 13.89
N VAL A 31 19.67 -12.66 14.77
CA VAL A 31 20.78 -11.88 15.34
C VAL A 31 21.79 -12.78 16.06
N ASP A 32 21.32 -13.75 16.87
CA ASP A 32 22.19 -14.72 17.56
C ASP A 32 23.00 -15.55 16.57
N GLN A 33 22.33 -16.09 15.53
CA GLN A 33 22.99 -16.91 14.51
C GLN A 33 24.03 -16.11 13.73
N GLU A 34 23.70 -14.88 13.35
CA GLU A 34 24.59 -14.04 12.56
C GLU A 34 25.77 -13.51 13.38
N ASN A 35 25.56 -13.10 14.64
CA ASN A 35 26.64 -12.69 15.53
C ASN A 35 27.59 -13.87 15.85
N ALA A 36 27.07 -15.08 16.02
CA ALA A 36 27.90 -16.28 16.18
C ALA A 36 28.72 -16.60 14.92
N ARG A 37 28.12 -16.47 13.74
CA ARG A 37 28.79 -16.64 12.43
C ARG A 37 29.94 -15.63 12.22
N LEU A 38 29.75 -14.42 12.72
CA LEU A 38 30.68 -13.28 12.57
C LEU A 38 31.59 -13.08 13.80
N ALA A 39 31.66 -14.04 14.73
CA ALA A 39 32.32 -13.89 16.01
C ALA A 39 33.78 -13.44 15.89
N ASP A 40 34.55 -13.99 14.95
CA ASP A 40 35.95 -13.64 14.72
C ASP A 40 36.11 -12.19 14.20
N GLU A 41 35.25 -11.75 13.27
CA GLU A 41 35.24 -10.36 12.75
C GLU A 41 34.85 -9.35 13.84
N ILE A 42 33.90 -9.74 14.69
CA ILE A 42 33.44 -8.91 15.83
C ILE A 42 34.57 -8.81 16.88
N ALA A 43 35.22 -9.93 17.24
CA ALA A 43 36.31 -9.96 18.19
C ALA A 43 37.52 -9.16 17.69
N ALA A 44 37.76 -9.15 16.38
CA ALA A 44 38.84 -8.37 15.75
C ALA A 44 38.45 -6.85 15.58
N GLY A 45 37.25 -6.42 15.95
CA GLY A 45 36.77 -5.04 15.78
C GLY A 45 36.55 -4.61 14.33
N VAL A 46 36.49 -5.56 13.40
CA VAL A 46 36.23 -5.30 11.97
C VAL A 46 34.76 -5.03 11.71
N ARG A 47 33.88 -5.58 12.55
CA ARG A 47 32.44 -5.46 12.44
C ARG A 47 31.79 -5.30 13.81
N GLU A 48 30.78 -4.41 13.87
CA GLU A 48 29.92 -4.29 15.05
C GLU A 48 28.89 -5.44 15.09
N PRO A 49 28.56 -5.96 16.29
CA PRO A 49 27.52 -6.97 16.42
C PRO A 49 26.16 -6.41 16.05
N LEU A 50 25.33 -7.24 15.47
CA LEU A 50 23.93 -6.93 15.24
C LEU A 50 23.20 -6.72 16.57
N THR A 51 22.29 -5.73 16.60
CA THR A 51 21.53 -5.35 17.81
C THR A 51 20.15 -6.00 17.79
N TYR A 52 19.71 -6.52 18.93
CA TYR A 52 18.36 -7.07 19.12
C TYR A 52 17.26 -6.04 18.89
N SER A 53 16.09 -6.52 18.47
CA SER A 53 14.84 -5.76 18.42
C SER A 53 14.00 -6.01 19.66
N SER A 54 12.96 -5.17 19.86
CA SER A 54 11.94 -5.38 20.90
C SER A 54 10.57 -4.89 20.41
N VAL A 55 9.52 -5.38 21.06
CA VAL A 55 8.15 -4.97 20.80
C VAL A 55 7.99 -3.46 21.05
N GLU A 56 8.54 -2.97 22.17
CA GLU A 56 8.48 -1.54 22.55
C GLU A 56 9.20 -0.64 21.54
N PHE A 57 10.33 -1.13 20.97
CA PHE A 57 11.02 -0.42 19.91
C PHE A 57 10.12 -0.24 18.67
N ILE A 58 9.48 -1.33 18.23
CA ILE A 58 8.61 -1.33 17.05
C ILE A 58 7.41 -0.39 17.26
N GLU A 59 6.70 -0.54 18.37
CA GLU A 59 5.51 0.26 18.66
C GLU A 59 5.85 1.75 18.81
N LYS A 60 6.93 2.08 19.51
CA LYS A 60 7.40 3.46 19.65
C LYS A 60 7.86 4.07 18.32
N ALA A 61 8.49 3.29 17.45
CA ALA A 61 9.02 3.77 16.19
C ALA A 61 7.93 3.99 15.13
N SER A 62 6.83 3.21 15.15
CA SER A 62 5.86 3.17 14.06
C SER A 62 4.39 3.26 14.48
N GLY A 63 4.03 2.72 15.63
CA GLY A 63 2.64 2.47 16.05
C GLY A 63 2.09 1.11 15.57
N ILE A 64 2.89 0.29 14.87
CA ILE A 64 2.50 -1.02 14.35
C ILE A 64 2.48 -2.05 15.48
N LYS A 65 1.41 -2.87 15.56
CA LYS A 65 1.29 -3.96 16.53
C LYS A 65 1.36 -5.34 15.88
N GLN A 66 0.88 -5.44 14.65
CA GLN A 66 0.88 -6.66 13.84
C GLN A 66 0.89 -6.35 12.35
N ARG A 67 0.94 -7.36 11.51
CA ARG A 67 0.77 -7.29 10.05
C ARG A 67 0.14 -8.57 9.53
N TYR A 68 -0.62 -8.44 8.44
CA TYR A 68 -1.09 -9.56 7.67
C TYR A 68 -0.05 -9.94 6.61
N VAL A 69 0.11 -11.24 6.34
CA VAL A 69 1.03 -11.74 5.31
C VAL A 69 0.42 -12.94 4.60
N LEU A 70 0.79 -13.11 3.34
CA LEU A 70 0.38 -14.26 2.53
C LEU A 70 1.11 -15.55 2.95
N GLU A 71 2.34 -15.41 3.45
CA GLU A 71 3.15 -16.54 3.91
C GLU A 71 3.93 -16.13 5.17
N LYS A 72 3.79 -16.89 6.23
CA LYS A 72 4.34 -16.61 7.57
C LYS A 72 5.58 -17.43 7.90
N SER A 73 5.63 -18.67 7.43
CA SER A 73 6.62 -19.63 7.90
C SER A 73 8.05 -19.26 7.46
N GLY A 74 8.21 -18.77 6.25
CA GLY A 74 9.51 -18.33 5.74
C GLY A 74 9.98 -17.02 6.37
N VAL A 75 9.06 -16.12 6.71
CA VAL A 75 9.37 -14.85 7.39
C VAL A 75 9.88 -15.14 8.82
N LEU A 76 9.27 -16.07 9.54
CA LEU A 76 9.62 -16.41 10.93
C LEU A 76 10.71 -17.48 11.04
N ASP A 77 11.23 -17.99 9.93
CA ASP A 77 12.41 -18.85 9.91
C ASP A 77 13.69 -18.00 9.98
N PRO A 78 14.44 -18.01 11.10
CA PRO A 78 15.62 -17.14 11.28
C PRO A 78 16.77 -17.43 10.29
N SER A 79 16.75 -18.61 9.64
CA SER A 79 17.73 -18.93 8.60
C SER A 79 17.36 -18.36 7.23
N ARG A 80 16.11 -17.92 7.06
CA ARG A 80 15.56 -17.42 5.79
C ARG A 80 15.17 -15.95 5.86
N MET A 81 14.25 -15.57 6.75
CA MET A 81 13.74 -14.21 6.96
C MET A 81 13.16 -13.57 5.68
N TYR A 82 12.39 -14.32 4.89
CA TYR A 82 11.53 -13.84 3.78
C TYR A 82 10.52 -14.92 3.38
N PRO A 83 9.38 -14.56 2.75
CA PRO A 83 8.31 -15.50 2.44
C PRO A 83 8.77 -16.68 1.58
N ARG A 84 8.07 -17.80 1.67
CA ARG A 84 8.27 -19.00 0.85
C ARG A 84 7.05 -19.19 -0.05
N PHE A 85 7.04 -18.53 -1.20
CA PHE A 85 5.99 -18.76 -2.18
C PHE A 85 6.32 -19.97 -3.06
N THR A 86 5.28 -20.75 -3.36
CA THR A 86 5.39 -21.85 -4.32
C THR A 86 5.17 -21.29 -5.72
N GLU A 87 6.04 -21.68 -6.65
CA GLU A 87 5.85 -21.38 -8.07
C GLU A 87 4.55 -22.01 -8.57
N ARG A 88 3.81 -21.26 -9.35
CA ARG A 88 2.52 -21.70 -9.91
C ARG A 88 2.67 -22.07 -11.38
N PRO A 89 1.97 -23.11 -11.85
CA PRO A 89 1.92 -23.41 -13.27
C PRO A 89 1.17 -22.32 -14.04
N ASP A 90 1.48 -22.19 -15.33
CA ASP A 90 1.00 -21.12 -16.22
C ASP A 90 -0.52 -21.13 -16.45
N ASP A 91 -1.21 -22.23 -16.15
CA ASP A 91 -2.67 -22.37 -16.23
C ASP A 91 -3.41 -21.91 -14.97
N GLN A 92 -2.68 -21.49 -13.94
CA GLN A 92 -3.24 -20.93 -12.71
C GLN A 92 -3.04 -19.41 -12.68
N LEU A 93 -3.96 -18.72 -12.00
CA LEU A 93 -3.79 -17.30 -11.71
C LEU A 93 -2.49 -17.08 -10.94
N SER A 94 -1.75 -16.04 -11.34
CA SER A 94 -0.63 -15.57 -10.54
C SER A 94 -1.10 -15.15 -9.14
N LEU A 95 -0.21 -15.21 -8.16
CA LEU A 95 -0.55 -14.88 -6.76
C LEU A 95 -1.14 -13.47 -6.64
N MET A 96 -0.54 -12.50 -7.34
CA MET A 96 -1.00 -11.12 -7.34
C MET A 96 -2.38 -10.97 -7.99
N ALA A 97 -2.64 -11.67 -9.08
CA ALA A 97 -3.94 -11.66 -9.74
C ALA A 97 -5.03 -12.33 -8.91
N GLU A 98 -4.72 -13.43 -8.22
CA GLU A 98 -5.67 -14.12 -7.34
C GLU A 98 -6.19 -13.23 -6.23
N ILE A 99 -5.31 -12.56 -5.47
CA ILE A 99 -5.74 -11.65 -4.40
C ILE A 99 -6.46 -10.42 -4.94
N ALA A 100 -6.10 -9.97 -6.15
CA ALA A 100 -6.77 -8.85 -6.81
C ALA A 100 -8.19 -9.22 -7.26
N VAL A 101 -8.40 -10.42 -7.80
CA VAL A 101 -9.73 -10.92 -8.20
C VAL A 101 -10.65 -11.07 -6.99
N ASP A 102 -10.15 -11.54 -5.85
CA ASP A 102 -10.95 -11.62 -4.61
C ASP A 102 -11.40 -10.21 -4.16
N ALA A 103 -10.47 -9.26 -4.04
CA ALA A 103 -10.80 -7.89 -3.66
C ALA A 103 -11.75 -7.22 -4.68
N ALA A 104 -11.51 -7.46 -5.98
CA ALA A 104 -12.33 -6.91 -7.06
C ALA A 104 -13.77 -7.41 -7.00
N ARG A 105 -14.00 -8.70 -6.77
CA ARG A 105 -15.36 -9.27 -6.62
C ARG A 105 -16.13 -8.61 -5.48
N LYS A 106 -15.49 -8.38 -4.34
CA LYS A 106 -16.10 -7.66 -3.20
C LYS A 106 -16.45 -6.20 -3.56
N ALA A 107 -15.59 -5.53 -4.31
CA ALA A 107 -15.86 -4.17 -4.78
C ALA A 107 -16.99 -4.13 -5.81
N LEU A 108 -17.06 -5.10 -6.72
CA LEU A 108 -18.14 -5.24 -7.69
C LEU A 108 -19.48 -5.52 -6.99
N ASP A 109 -19.50 -6.44 -6.03
CA ASP A 109 -20.69 -6.73 -5.23
C ASP A 109 -21.20 -5.49 -4.50
N ALA A 110 -20.29 -4.70 -3.88
CA ALA A 110 -20.64 -3.45 -3.20
C ALA A 110 -21.18 -2.40 -4.17
N ALA A 111 -20.68 -2.35 -5.40
CA ALA A 111 -21.14 -1.43 -6.44
C ALA A 111 -22.42 -1.92 -7.16
N GLY A 112 -22.87 -3.14 -6.93
CA GLY A 112 -23.95 -3.78 -7.68
C GLY A 112 -23.62 -3.99 -9.16
N LYS A 113 -22.35 -4.36 -9.46
CA LYS A 113 -21.81 -4.53 -10.81
C LYS A 113 -21.33 -5.96 -11.05
N THR A 114 -21.21 -6.29 -12.32
CA THR A 114 -20.61 -7.53 -12.81
C THR A 114 -19.36 -7.23 -13.65
N GLY A 115 -18.48 -8.22 -13.84
CA GLY A 115 -17.21 -8.00 -14.56
C GLY A 115 -17.39 -7.47 -15.98
N ASP A 116 -18.40 -7.90 -16.71
CA ASP A 116 -18.72 -7.45 -18.09
C ASP A 116 -19.13 -5.97 -18.18
N GLN A 117 -19.45 -5.33 -17.05
CA GLN A 117 -19.74 -3.88 -16.98
C GLN A 117 -18.49 -3.03 -16.77
N ILE A 118 -17.32 -3.65 -16.61
CA ILE A 118 -16.05 -2.95 -16.44
C ILE A 118 -15.41 -2.66 -17.81
N ASP A 119 -15.18 -1.39 -18.09
CA ASP A 119 -14.56 -0.92 -19.33
C ASP A 119 -13.03 -0.86 -19.25
N ALA A 120 -12.48 -0.73 -18.05
CA ALA A 120 -11.03 -0.71 -17.85
C ALA A 120 -10.62 -1.31 -16.49
N VAL A 121 -9.47 -1.99 -16.46
CA VAL A 121 -8.83 -2.51 -15.25
C VAL A 121 -7.46 -1.87 -15.08
N LEU A 122 -7.27 -1.15 -13.97
CA LEU A 122 -6.00 -0.55 -13.59
C LEU A 122 -5.42 -1.31 -12.40
N CYS A 123 -4.30 -2.01 -12.61
CA CYS A 123 -3.58 -2.65 -11.52
C CYS A 123 -2.43 -1.74 -11.10
N SER A 124 -2.46 -1.29 -9.85
CA SER A 124 -1.45 -0.36 -9.35
C SER A 124 -0.89 -0.83 -8.01
N ALA A 125 0.43 -1.02 -7.95
CA ALA A 125 1.11 -1.52 -6.76
C ALA A 125 2.55 -1.01 -6.69
N ALA A 126 3.16 -1.13 -5.51
CA ALA A 126 4.56 -0.78 -5.31
C ALA A 126 5.53 -1.69 -6.09
N ASN A 127 5.12 -2.93 -6.36
CA ASN A 127 5.85 -3.88 -7.19
C ASN A 127 4.89 -4.74 -7.99
N MET A 128 5.27 -5.10 -9.22
CA MET A 128 4.52 -6.04 -10.04
C MET A 128 5.19 -7.43 -9.99
N GLN A 129 4.39 -8.49 -9.94
CA GLN A 129 4.89 -9.86 -9.88
C GLN A 129 5.73 -10.23 -11.10
N ARG A 130 5.38 -9.68 -12.26
CA ARG A 130 6.10 -9.85 -13.52
C ARG A 130 5.96 -8.61 -14.40
N ALA A 131 6.83 -8.52 -15.41
CA ALA A 131 6.83 -7.41 -16.35
C ALA A 131 5.68 -7.50 -17.38
N TYR A 132 5.41 -8.70 -17.90
CA TYR A 132 4.33 -8.99 -18.86
C TYR A 132 4.01 -10.49 -18.91
N PRO A 133 2.77 -10.91 -19.31
CA PRO A 133 1.62 -10.01 -19.52
C PRO A 133 1.32 -9.20 -18.25
N ALA A 134 0.75 -8.00 -18.43
CA ALA A 134 0.40 -7.13 -17.31
C ALA A 134 -0.57 -7.81 -16.35
N MET A 135 -0.44 -7.52 -15.05
CA MET A 135 -1.35 -8.05 -14.02
C MET A 135 -2.80 -7.65 -14.31
N ALA A 136 -3.02 -6.41 -14.74
CA ALA A 136 -4.34 -5.91 -15.10
C ALA A 136 -5.04 -6.77 -16.17
N ILE A 137 -4.31 -7.26 -17.17
CA ILE A 137 -4.87 -8.07 -18.26
C ILE A 137 -5.27 -9.47 -17.76
N GLU A 138 -4.49 -10.07 -16.86
CA GLU A 138 -4.84 -11.34 -16.24
C GLU A 138 -6.09 -11.20 -15.34
N ILE A 139 -6.15 -10.14 -14.56
CA ILE A 139 -7.30 -9.81 -13.70
C ILE A 139 -8.55 -9.54 -14.56
N GLN A 140 -8.41 -8.77 -15.65
CA GLN A 140 -9.45 -8.49 -16.62
C GLN A 140 -10.07 -9.77 -17.16
N GLN A 141 -9.24 -10.71 -17.63
CA GLN A 141 -9.69 -12.00 -18.11
C GLN A 141 -10.42 -12.82 -17.05
N ALA A 142 -9.88 -12.88 -15.83
CA ALA A 142 -10.46 -13.65 -14.73
C ALA A 142 -11.81 -13.14 -14.25
N LEU A 143 -12.08 -11.83 -14.44
CA LEU A 143 -13.34 -11.18 -14.11
C LEU A 143 -14.36 -11.17 -15.26
N GLY A 144 -13.93 -11.56 -16.48
CA GLY A 144 -14.74 -11.42 -17.69
C GLY A 144 -14.98 -9.96 -18.09
N ALA A 145 -14.07 -9.06 -17.69
CA ALA A 145 -14.17 -7.64 -18.01
C ALA A 145 -13.75 -7.39 -19.49
N SER A 146 -14.36 -6.40 -20.10
CA SER A 146 -14.06 -5.97 -21.48
C SER A 146 -13.11 -4.77 -21.50
N GLY A 147 -12.91 -4.18 -22.68
CA GLY A 147 -12.14 -2.94 -22.84
C GLY A 147 -10.62 -3.15 -22.72
N TYR A 148 -9.97 -2.39 -21.84
CA TYR A 148 -8.52 -2.37 -21.72
C TYR A 148 -8.02 -2.49 -20.28
N GLY A 149 -6.73 -2.83 -20.12
CA GLY A 149 -6.09 -2.86 -18.82
C GLY A 149 -4.61 -2.53 -18.91
N PHE A 150 -4.04 -1.95 -17.87
CA PHE A 150 -2.60 -1.72 -17.74
C PHE A 150 -2.16 -1.65 -16.27
N ASP A 151 -0.88 -1.95 -16.07
CA ASP A 151 -0.22 -1.83 -14.77
C ASP A 151 0.43 -0.46 -14.61
N MET A 152 0.47 0.03 -13.37
CA MET A 152 1.21 1.24 -13.03
C MET A 152 1.90 1.12 -11.67
N ASN A 153 3.04 1.80 -11.54
CA ASN A 153 3.81 1.83 -10.30
C ASN A 153 4.22 3.28 -9.98
N VAL A 154 3.74 3.77 -8.86
CA VAL A 154 4.16 5.02 -8.22
C VAL A 154 4.41 4.76 -6.73
N ALA A 155 4.98 3.60 -6.41
CA ALA A 155 5.23 3.13 -5.05
C ALA A 155 3.99 3.29 -4.15
N CYS A 156 4.13 3.88 -2.96
CA CYS A 156 3.04 4.05 -1.99
C CYS A 156 1.90 4.97 -2.46
N SER A 157 2.06 5.69 -3.59
CA SER A 157 1.02 6.55 -4.17
C SER A 157 0.26 5.90 -5.33
N SER A 158 0.58 4.64 -5.66
CA SER A 158 0.00 3.96 -6.84
C SER A 158 -1.52 3.98 -6.86
N ALA A 159 -2.19 3.75 -5.73
CA ALA A 159 -3.66 3.79 -5.64
C ALA A 159 -4.24 5.17 -6.00
N THR A 160 -3.66 6.25 -5.46
CA THR A 160 -4.12 7.63 -5.72
C THR A 160 -3.95 8.00 -7.19
N PHE A 161 -2.80 7.64 -7.78
CA PHE A 161 -2.53 7.87 -9.19
C PHE A 161 -3.48 7.06 -10.09
N ALA A 162 -3.77 5.81 -9.75
CA ALA A 162 -4.71 4.98 -10.50
C ALA A 162 -6.14 5.50 -10.40
N ILE A 163 -6.58 5.98 -9.23
CA ILE A 163 -7.88 6.61 -9.07
C ILE A 163 -7.98 7.86 -9.97
N GLU A 164 -6.94 8.70 -10.04
CA GLU A 164 -6.96 9.85 -10.96
C GLU A 164 -7.05 9.42 -12.43
N GLN A 165 -6.32 8.38 -12.86
CA GLN A 165 -6.44 7.85 -14.21
C GLN A 165 -7.85 7.33 -14.50
N ALA A 166 -8.46 6.63 -13.54
CA ALA A 166 -9.85 6.18 -13.64
C ALA A 166 -10.83 7.35 -13.75
N VAL A 167 -10.66 8.36 -12.89
CA VAL A 167 -11.47 9.60 -12.92
C VAL A 167 -11.34 10.31 -14.27
N ASN A 168 -10.14 10.42 -14.81
CA ASN A 168 -9.90 11.04 -16.11
C ASN A 168 -10.54 10.25 -17.25
N ALA A 169 -10.43 8.90 -17.23
CA ALA A 169 -11.08 8.05 -18.23
C ALA A 169 -12.61 8.21 -18.22
N VAL A 170 -13.21 8.28 -17.02
CA VAL A 170 -14.66 8.47 -16.86
C VAL A 170 -15.08 9.88 -17.26
N ARG A 171 -14.38 10.93 -16.82
CA ARG A 171 -14.69 12.34 -17.14
C ARG A 171 -14.64 12.64 -18.63
N THR A 172 -13.70 12.02 -19.34
CA THR A 172 -13.53 12.20 -20.80
C THR A 172 -14.43 11.28 -21.63
N GLY A 173 -15.09 10.31 -20.99
CA GLY A 173 -15.98 9.36 -21.66
C GLY A 173 -15.26 8.20 -22.36
N SER A 174 -13.96 8.00 -22.13
CA SER A 174 -13.23 6.84 -22.65
C SER A 174 -13.56 5.53 -21.91
N ALA A 175 -14.11 5.63 -20.70
CA ALA A 175 -14.70 4.53 -19.93
C ALA A 175 -15.93 5.05 -19.15
N LYS A 176 -16.85 4.16 -18.81
CA LYS A 176 -17.99 4.44 -17.91
C LYS A 176 -17.78 3.91 -16.53
N CYS A 177 -17.10 2.76 -16.43
CA CYS A 177 -16.83 2.07 -15.18
C CYS A 177 -15.40 1.49 -15.21
N VAL A 178 -14.59 1.86 -14.23
CA VAL A 178 -13.19 1.48 -14.11
C VAL A 178 -12.96 0.77 -12.79
N LEU A 179 -12.32 -0.38 -12.84
CA LEU A 179 -11.84 -1.11 -11.69
C LEU A 179 -10.37 -0.71 -11.42
N VAL A 180 -10.09 -0.19 -10.25
CA VAL A 180 -8.73 0.02 -9.73
C VAL A 180 -8.44 -1.08 -8.69
N VAL A 181 -7.35 -1.82 -8.83
CA VAL A 181 -6.91 -2.83 -7.86
C VAL A 181 -5.49 -2.55 -7.40
N ASN A 182 -5.23 -2.78 -6.11
CA ASN A 182 -3.96 -2.50 -5.47
C ASN A 182 -3.45 -3.75 -4.73
N PRO A 183 -2.92 -4.76 -5.47
CA PRO A 183 -2.41 -5.99 -4.86
C PRO A 183 -0.99 -5.77 -4.32
N GLU A 184 -0.88 -5.50 -3.04
CA GLU A 184 0.39 -5.21 -2.37
C GLU A 184 0.92 -6.45 -1.66
N ILE A 185 1.91 -7.12 -2.26
CA ILE A 185 2.68 -8.23 -1.68
C ILE A 185 4.02 -7.67 -1.19
N THR A 186 3.94 -6.80 -0.20
CA THR A 186 5.10 -6.05 0.30
C THR A 186 6.10 -6.93 1.05
N SER A 187 5.64 -8.04 1.63
CA SER A 187 6.48 -9.03 2.30
C SER A 187 7.58 -9.59 1.41
N GLY A 188 7.32 -9.67 0.09
CA GLY A 188 8.24 -10.25 -0.89
C GLY A 188 9.45 -9.37 -1.24
N HIS A 189 9.36 -8.06 -1.05
CA HIS A 189 10.48 -7.12 -1.33
C HIS A 189 11.03 -6.46 -0.06
N HIS A 190 10.47 -6.80 1.10
CA HIS A 190 10.88 -6.27 2.39
C HIS A 190 12.18 -6.90 2.88
N GLU A 191 13.02 -6.12 3.58
CA GLU A 191 14.21 -6.65 4.25
C GLU A 191 13.90 -6.94 5.72
N TRP A 192 13.52 -8.17 5.98
CA TRP A 192 13.16 -8.64 7.33
C TRP A 192 14.35 -8.75 8.28
N ARG A 193 15.58 -8.70 7.76
CA ARG A 193 16.83 -8.77 8.54
C ARG A 193 17.39 -7.40 8.91
N ASP A 194 16.75 -6.30 8.49
CA ASP A 194 17.16 -4.95 8.82
C ASP A 194 16.36 -4.44 10.02
N ARG A 195 17.02 -4.29 11.17
CA ARG A 195 16.39 -3.85 12.42
C ARG A 195 15.62 -2.54 12.29
N ASP A 196 16.08 -1.63 11.46
CA ASP A 196 15.48 -0.29 11.33
C ASP A 196 14.17 -0.29 10.52
N CYS A 197 13.89 -1.36 9.80
CA CYS A 197 12.69 -1.44 8.97
C CYS A 197 11.96 -2.81 8.99
N HIS A 198 12.49 -3.88 9.61
CA HIS A 198 11.95 -5.25 9.56
C HIS A 198 10.46 -5.37 9.95
N PHE A 199 9.89 -4.36 10.57
CA PHE A 199 8.53 -4.34 11.09
C PHE A 199 7.53 -3.56 10.22
N ILE A 200 7.99 -2.88 9.16
CA ILE A 200 7.20 -1.83 8.49
C ILE A 200 6.02 -2.41 7.73
N PHE A 201 6.20 -3.46 6.94
CA PHE A 201 5.25 -3.84 5.91
C PHE A 201 4.33 -5.01 6.27
N GLY A 202 3.15 -4.99 5.61
CA GLY A 202 2.17 -6.08 5.57
C GLY A 202 1.55 -6.21 4.18
N ASP A 203 1.05 -7.40 3.86
CA ASP A 203 0.39 -7.71 2.59
C ASP A 203 -1.11 -7.40 2.64
N VAL A 204 -1.70 -7.06 1.51
CA VAL A 204 -3.14 -6.84 1.33
C VAL A 204 -3.44 -6.67 -0.16
N CYS A 205 -4.71 -6.77 -0.54
CA CYS A 205 -5.18 -6.16 -1.77
C CYS A 205 -6.42 -5.32 -1.52
N THR A 206 -6.49 -4.16 -2.16
CA THR A 206 -7.71 -3.34 -2.20
C THR A 206 -8.22 -3.19 -3.62
N ALA A 207 -9.52 -2.97 -3.75
CA ALA A 207 -10.17 -2.67 -5.01
C ALA A 207 -11.16 -1.52 -4.85
N VAL A 208 -11.28 -0.70 -5.90
CA VAL A 208 -12.18 0.47 -5.95
C VAL A 208 -12.88 0.48 -7.31
N ILE A 209 -14.19 0.67 -7.31
CA ILE A 209 -14.98 0.95 -8.51
C ILE A 209 -15.13 2.46 -8.65
N VAL A 210 -14.63 2.98 -9.75
CA VAL A 210 -14.75 4.40 -10.16
C VAL A 210 -15.62 4.47 -11.40
N GLU A 211 -16.77 5.13 -11.31
CA GLU A 211 -17.70 5.13 -12.41
C GLU A 211 -18.41 6.46 -12.59
N ARG A 212 -19.06 6.59 -13.74
CA ARG A 212 -19.93 7.74 -14.06
C ARG A 212 -21.15 7.72 -13.15
N ALA A 213 -21.45 8.85 -12.51
CA ALA A 213 -22.51 8.96 -11.50
C ALA A 213 -23.90 8.51 -11.99
N ASP A 214 -24.23 8.77 -13.27
CA ASP A 214 -25.49 8.34 -13.87
C ASP A 214 -25.56 6.85 -14.24
N CYS A 215 -24.45 6.10 -14.10
CA CYS A 215 -24.38 4.66 -14.26
C CYS A 215 -24.31 3.92 -12.91
N ALA A 216 -24.06 4.64 -11.82
CA ALA A 216 -23.92 4.06 -10.49
C ALA A 216 -25.26 3.57 -9.94
N THR A 217 -25.28 2.37 -9.39
CA THR A 217 -26.48 1.72 -8.82
C THR A 217 -26.39 1.49 -7.32
N SER A 218 -25.18 1.60 -6.75
CA SER A 218 -24.95 1.53 -5.31
C SER A 218 -25.68 2.64 -4.56
N ALA A 219 -26.19 2.37 -3.37
CA ALA A 219 -26.72 3.38 -2.46
C ALA A 219 -25.61 4.27 -1.89
N ASP A 220 -24.42 3.70 -1.70
CA ASP A 220 -23.24 4.40 -1.20
C ASP A 220 -22.41 4.92 -2.37
N GLN A 221 -22.48 6.21 -2.60
CA GLN A 221 -21.72 6.88 -3.67
C GLN A 221 -20.93 8.05 -3.11
N TRP A 222 -19.67 8.11 -3.49
CA TRP A 222 -18.72 9.15 -3.07
C TRP A 222 -18.27 9.93 -4.30
N GLU A 223 -18.78 11.16 -4.44
CA GLU A 223 -18.43 12.00 -5.59
C GLU A 223 -16.97 12.44 -5.51
N VAL A 224 -16.23 12.28 -6.62
CA VAL A 224 -14.86 12.77 -6.74
C VAL A 224 -14.88 14.21 -7.22
N LEU A 225 -14.77 15.15 -6.30
CA LEU A 225 -14.81 16.59 -6.60
C LEU A 225 -13.60 17.03 -7.42
N GLY A 226 -12.42 16.52 -7.09
CA GLY A 226 -11.19 16.85 -7.80
C GLY A 226 -10.05 15.89 -7.47
N THR A 227 -8.98 15.99 -8.26
CA THR A 227 -7.75 15.25 -8.09
C THR A 227 -6.55 16.17 -8.27
N LYS A 228 -5.45 15.90 -7.56
CA LYS A 228 -4.20 16.63 -7.70
C LYS A 228 -3.02 15.71 -7.42
N LEU A 229 -2.13 15.58 -8.39
CA LEU A 229 -0.93 14.76 -8.28
C LEU A 229 0.34 15.63 -8.29
N ALA A 230 1.38 15.14 -7.64
CA ALA A 230 2.73 15.67 -7.72
C ALA A 230 3.75 14.55 -7.50
N THR A 231 4.92 14.69 -8.09
CA THR A 231 6.06 13.79 -7.87
C THR A 231 7.31 14.58 -7.60
N GLN A 232 8.14 14.05 -6.69
CA GLN A 232 9.44 14.58 -6.39
C GLN A 232 10.44 13.44 -6.27
N PHE A 233 11.55 13.51 -7.01
CA PHE A 233 12.60 12.50 -6.96
C PHE A 233 13.35 12.56 -5.62
N SER A 234 13.54 11.41 -4.98
CA SER A 234 14.40 11.23 -3.81
C SER A 234 14.90 9.80 -3.73
N ASN A 235 16.19 9.60 -3.42
CA ASN A 235 16.78 8.30 -3.12
C ASN A 235 16.63 7.88 -1.65
N SER A 236 15.94 8.69 -0.84
CA SER A 236 15.76 8.42 0.59
C SER A 236 14.86 7.21 0.88
N ILE A 237 14.02 6.83 -0.09
CA ILE A 237 13.28 5.56 -0.12
C ILE A 237 13.53 4.93 -1.48
N ARG A 238 13.97 3.67 -1.51
CA ARG A 238 14.21 2.96 -2.77
C ARG A 238 14.13 1.46 -2.63
N ASN A 239 13.95 0.82 -3.76
CA ASN A 239 14.10 -0.60 -3.99
C ASN A 239 14.69 -0.75 -5.41
N ASN A 240 15.93 -1.20 -5.50
CA ASN A 240 16.65 -1.29 -6.77
C ASN A 240 16.46 -2.65 -7.48
N PHE A 241 15.52 -3.49 -7.02
CA PHE A 241 15.22 -4.75 -7.70
C PHE A 241 14.51 -4.48 -9.03
N GLY A 242 15.02 -5.11 -10.09
CA GLY A 242 14.44 -5.00 -11.42
C GLY A 242 15.06 -6.00 -12.40
N PHE A 243 14.49 -6.09 -13.61
CA PHE A 243 14.88 -7.10 -14.61
C PHE A 243 16.35 -6.98 -15.06
N LEU A 244 16.96 -5.79 -14.93
CA LEU A 244 18.37 -5.59 -15.26
C LEU A 244 19.33 -6.20 -14.23
N ASN A 245 18.86 -6.58 -13.02
CA ASN A 245 19.75 -7.15 -12.00
C ASN A 245 20.48 -8.40 -12.45
N ARG A 246 19.85 -9.20 -13.33
CA ARG A 246 20.52 -10.36 -13.93
C ARG A 246 21.66 -10.00 -14.89
N CYS A 247 21.76 -8.74 -15.30
CA CYS A 247 22.78 -8.22 -16.21
C CYS A 247 23.89 -7.47 -15.48
N GLU A 248 23.79 -7.34 -14.15
CA GLU A 248 24.76 -6.70 -13.29
C GLU A 248 25.74 -7.74 -12.72
N ASP A 249 27.01 -7.33 -12.51
CA ASP A 249 28.02 -8.17 -11.85
C ASP A 249 27.90 -8.15 -10.31
N SER A 250 26.78 -7.63 -9.80
CA SER A 250 26.47 -7.57 -8.36
C SER A 250 25.57 -8.73 -7.93
N ASP A 251 25.60 -9.04 -6.62
CA ASP A 251 24.70 -10.02 -6.02
C ASP A 251 23.23 -9.57 -6.20
N PRO A 252 22.35 -10.34 -6.86
CA PRO A 252 20.94 -10.02 -7.00
C PRO A 252 20.19 -9.97 -5.66
N ASN A 253 20.77 -10.51 -4.59
CA ASN A 253 20.25 -10.45 -3.23
C ASN A 253 20.92 -9.37 -2.36
N ALA A 254 21.72 -8.47 -2.96
CA ALA A 254 22.37 -7.39 -2.22
C ALA A 254 21.33 -6.51 -1.51
N ARG A 255 21.74 -5.93 -0.36
CA ARG A 255 20.83 -5.15 0.53
C ARG A 255 20.05 -4.03 -0.18
N ASP A 256 20.58 -3.43 -1.23
CA ASP A 256 19.91 -2.37 -1.99
C ASP A 256 18.88 -2.89 -3.01
N LYS A 257 18.79 -4.21 -3.23
CA LYS A 257 17.76 -4.87 -4.05
C LYS A 257 16.46 -5.11 -3.30
N THR A 258 16.46 -4.92 -1.97
CA THR A 258 15.29 -4.93 -1.12
C THR A 258 14.95 -3.51 -0.66
N PHE A 259 13.80 -3.33 -0.01
CA PHE A 259 13.37 -2.02 0.49
C PHE A 259 14.41 -1.40 1.41
N ARG A 260 14.72 -0.13 1.17
CA ARG A 260 15.64 0.68 1.97
C ARG A 260 15.11 2.09 2.16
N GLN A 261 15.23 2.63 3.38
CA GLN A 261 14.85 4.01 3.69
C GLN A 261 15.82 4.70 4.65
N GLU A 262 15.91 6.01 4.50
CA GLU A 262 16.52 6.96 5.44
C GLU A 262 15.41 7.60 6.27
N GLY A 263 14.81 6.86 7.20
CA GLY A 263 13.54 7.20 7.85
C GLY A 263 13.44 8.61 8.40
N ARG A 264 14.50 9.13 9.06
CA ARG A 264 14.52 10.51 9.60
C ARG A 264 14.45 11.57 8.51
N LYS A 265 15.09 11.33 7.36
CA LYS A 265 15.09 12.26 6.22
C LYS A 265 13.73 12.25 5.54
N VAL A 266 13.20 11.05 5.28
CA VAL A 266 11.84 10.87 4.75
C VAL A 266 10.81 11.61 5.61
N PHE A 267 10.86 11.45 6.92
CA PHE A 267 9.95 12.13 7.85
C PHE A 267 10.00 13.66 7.70
N LYS A 268 11.20 14.23 7.61
CA LYS A 268 11.39 15.68 7.46
C LYS A 268 10.93 16.22 6.10
N GLU A 269 11.06 15.43 5.05
CA GLU A 269 10.69 15.82 3.69
C GLU A 269 9.19 15.64 3.43
N VAL A 270 8.62 14.50 3.82
CA VAL A 270 7.25 14.12 3.45
C VAL A 270 6.18 14.88 4.24
N VAL A 271 6.36 15.11 5.54
CA VAL A 271 5.33 15.77 6.37
C VAL A 271 4.97 17.18 5.86
N PRO A 272 5.93 18.09 5.62
CA PRO A 272 5.60 19.42 5.09
C PRO A 272 5.07 19.35 3.65
N LEU A 273 5.62 18.46 2.82
CA LEU A 273 5.20 18.30 1.43
C LEU A 273 3.75 17.83 1.33
N ALA A 274 3.37 16.80 2.11
CA ALA A 274 2.01 16.26 2.12
C ALA A 274 1.00 17.30 2.62
N ALA A 275 1.30 18.00 3.72
CA ALA A 275 0.40 19.04 4.24
C ALA A 275 0.19 20.16 3.21
N ALA A 276 1.27 20.72 2.64
CA ALA A 276 1.18 21.76 1.63
C ALA A 276 0.43 21.31 0.35
N HIS A 277 0.60 20.04 -0.06
CA HIS A 277 -0.09 19.50 -1.22
C HIS A 277 -1.59 19.38 -0.98
N ILE A 278 -2.00 18.90 0.20
CA ILE A 278 -3.41 18.80 0.61
C ILE A 278 -4.03 20.19 0.73
N GLU A 279 -3.37 21.14 1.40
CA GLU A 279 -3.84 22.53 1.50
C GLU A 279 -4.05 23.16 0.12
N ALA A 280 -3.08 23.01 -0.77
CA ALA A 280 -3.17 23.56 -2.15
C ALA A 280 -4.26 22.87 -2.99
N HIS A 281 -4.60 21.59 -2.71
CA HIS A 281 -5.70 20.91 -3.37
C HIS A 281 -7.04 21.42 -2.85
N LEU A 282 -7.21 21.48 -1.53
CA LEU A 282 -8.43 21.99 -0.91
C LEU A 282 -8.72 23.44 -1.32
N ALA A 283 -7.68 24.29 -1.33
CA ALA A 283 -7.82 25.68 -1.81
C ALA A 283 -8.29 25.78 -3.26
N ALA A 284 -7.81 24.88 -4.14
CA ALA A 284 -8.27 24.83 -5.54
C ALA A 284 -9.73 24.36 -5.68
N LEU A 285 -10.25 23.65 -4.68
CA LEU A 285 -11.65 23.22 -4.56
C LEU A 285 -12.50 24.18 -3.73
N GLU A 286 -11.95 25.34 -3.33
CA GLU A 286 -12.59 26.33 -2.45
C GLU A 286 -13.06 25.73 -1.11
N GLN A 287 -12.33 24.74 -0.60
CA GLN A 287 -12.60 24.07 0.67
C GLN A 287 -11.58 24.47 1.74
N ALA A 288 -12.05 24.65 2.97
CA ALA A 288 -11.16 24.85 4.12
C ALA A 288 -10.68 23.47 4.66
N PRO A 289 -9.43 23.34 5.15
CA PRO A 289 -9.00 22.10 5.80
C PRO A 289 -9.90 21.64 6.96
N THR A 290 -10.48 22.58 7.71
CA THR A 290 -11.40 22.29 8.82
C THR A 290 -12.79 21.82 8.37
N ALA A 291 -13.15 21.94 7.09
CA ALA A 291 -14.39 21.40 6.54
C ALA A 291 -14.30 19.90 6.21
N VAL A 292 -13.09 19.37 6.12
CA VAL A 292 -12.87 17.94 5.84
C VAL A 292 -13.18 17.12 7.09
N ARG A 293 -14.15 16.22 6.96
CA ARG A 293 -14.61 15.35 8.07
C ARG A 293 -13.64 14.19 8.31
N ARG A 294 -13.00 13.65 7.23
CA ARG A 294 -12.05 12.53 7.26
C ARG A 294 -10.88 12.77 6.30
N TYR A 295 -9.67 12.49 6.77
CA TYR A 295 -8.46 12.45 5.95
C TYR A 295 -7.98 11.00 5.80
N TRP A 296 -8.04 10.46 4.62
CA TRP A 296 -7.63 9.10 4.28
C TRP A 296 -6.14 9.06 3.97
N LEU A 297 -5.32 9.29 4.97
CA LEU A 297 -3.87 9.41 4.81
C LEU A 297 -3.22 8.05 4.53
N HIS A 298 -2.09 8.09 3.83
CA HIS A 298 -1.20 6.93 3.70
C HIS A 298 -0.76 6.44 5.08
N GLN A 299 -0.78 5.13 5.30
CA GLN A 299 -0.52 4.48 6.58
C GLN A 299 0.94 4.01 6.66
N ALA A 300 1.89 4.94 6.76
CA ALA A 300 3.32 4.64 6.85
C ALA A 300 3.86 4.71 8.27
N ASN A 301 3.43 5.70 9.03
CA ASN A 301 3.90 5.96 10.41
C ASN A 301 2.86 6.83 11.12
N HIS A 302 2.46 6.40 12.32
CA HIS A 302 1.45 7.12 13.12
C HIS A 302 1.85 8.58 13.42
N GLY A 303 3.11 8.81 13.83
CA GLY A 303 3.60 10.15 14.13
C GLY A 303 3.63 11.09 12.92
N MET A 304 3.87 10.55 11.71
CA MET A 304 3.78 11.35 10.48
C MET A 304 2.36 11.83 10.24
N ASN A 305 1.38 10.93 10.34
CA ASN A 305 -0.03 11.26 10.14
C ASN A 305 -0.51 12.29 11.15
N GLN A 306 -0.16 12.13 12.44
CA GLN A 306 -0.48 13.11 13.47
C GLN A 306 0.09 14.50 13.16
N LEU A 307 1.33 14.59 12.65
CA LEU A 307 1.93 15.89 12.30
C LEU A 307 1.31 16.51 11.05
N VAL A 308 0.93 15.73 10.05
CA VAL A 308 0.18 16.23 8.88
C VAL A 308 -1.15 16.81 9.34
N ILE A 309 -1.94 16.08 10.13
CA ILE A 309 -3.24 16.55 10.66
C ILE A 309 -3.07 17.79 11.53
N LYS A 310 -2.07 17.80 12.42
CA LYS A 310 -1.78 18.99 13.22
C LYS A 310 -1.51 20.25 12.39
N LYS A 311 -0.85 20.09 11.23
CA LYS A 311 -0.60 21.21 10.30
C LYS A 311 -1.87 21.66 9.59
N LEU A 312 -2.76 20.74 9.21
CA LEU A 312 -3.96 21.03 8.45
C LEU A 312 -5.09 21.62 9.32
N VAL A 313 -5.36 21.02 10.48
CA VAL A 313 -6.54 21.33 11.30
C VAL A 313 -6.23 21.66 12.76
N GLY A 314 -4.96 21.67 13.15
CA GLY A 314 -4.55 22.01 14.52
C GLY A 314 -4.30 20.81 15.43
N ALA A 315 -3.86 21.09 16.66
CA ALA A 315 -3.42 20.06 17.62
C ALA A 315 -4.59 19.32 18.30
N ASP A 316 -5.77 19.92 18.32
CA ASP A 316 -6.95 19.42 19.03
C ASP A 316 -7.86 18.55 18.14
N ALA A 317 -7.40 18.17 16.95
CA ALA A 317 -8.15 17.30 16.06
C ALA A 317 -8.39 15.93 16.70
N GLY A 318 -9.63 15.45 16.66
CA GLY A 318 -10.00 14.13 17.16
C GLY A 318 -9.31 13.01 16.39
N ALA A 319 -9.13 11.86 17.02
CA ALA A 319 -8.52 10.68 16.39
C ALA A 319 -9.32 10.18 15.18
N ASP A 320 -10.61 10.48 15.14
CA ASP A 320 -11.51 10.12 14.04
C ASP A 320 -11.30 10.93 12.76
N VAL A 321 -10.63 12.10 12.82
CA VAL A 321 -10.34 12.96 11.66
C VAL A 321 -9.37 12.27 10.67
N ALA A 322 -8.44 11.46 11.16
CA ALA A 322 -7.57 10.63 10.33
C ALA A 322 -7.49 9.21 10.92
N PRO A 323 -8.42 8.33 10.53
CA PRO A 323 -8.49 6.97 11.06
C PRO A 323 -7.19 6.20 10.89
N LEU A 324 -6.82 5.46 11.93
CA LEU A 324 -5.64 4.62 11.95
C LEU A 324 -6.01 3.17 11.63
N ILE A 325 -5.27 2.57 10.69
CA ILE A 325 -5.32 1.13 10.42
C ILE A 325 -3.92 0.50 10.53
N LEU A 326 -2.93 1.33 10.74
CA LEU A 326 -1.52 0.96 10.75
C LEU A 326 -1.17 -0.04 11.86
N ASP A 327 -1.83 0.05 13.01
CA ASP A 327 -1.62 -0.87 14.13
C ASP A 327 -2.07 -2.31 13.82
N GLU A 328 -3.07 -2.48 12.95
CA GLU A 328 -3.61 -3.76 12.52
C GLU A 328 -2.95 -4.29 11.23
N PHE A 329 -2.83 -3.44 10.19
CA PHE A 329 -2.39 -3.85 8.86
C PHE A 329 -0.91 -3.58 8.59
N ALA A 330 -0.24 -2.78 9.43
CA ALA A 330 1.06 -2.18 9.15
C ALA A 330 1.04 -1.29 7.90
N ASN A 331 2.19 -0.98 7.31
CA ASN A 331 2.26 -0.25 6.05
C ASN A 331 1.99 -1.21 4.88
N THR A 332 0.89 -1.01 4.22
CA THR A 332 0.46 -1.79 3.03
C THR A 332 0.71 -1.02 1.73
N ALA A 333 1.79 -0.27 1.67
CA ALA A 333 2.18 0.56 0.52
C ALA A 333 1.01 1.43 0.03
N SER A 334 0.51 1.24 -1.19
CA SER A 334 -0.54 2.09 -1.76
C SER A 334 -1.95 1.83 -1.22
N ALA A 335 -2.20 0.67 -0.63
CA ALA A 335 -3.54 0.25 -0.22
C ALA A 335 -4.03 0.89 1.09
N GLY A 336 -3.13 1.42 1.94
CA GLY A 336 -3.46 1.83 3.31
C GLY A 336 -4.55 2.91 3.40
N SER A 337 -4.57 3.89 2.51
CA SER A 337 -5.62 4.92 2.47
C SER A 337 -6.99 4.33 2.07
N ILE A 338 -7.00 3.37 1.16
CA ILE A 338 -8.23 2.69 0.73
C ILE A 338 -8.78 1.81 1.86
N ILE A 339 -7.92 1.12 2.62
CA ILE A 339 -8.34 0.35 3.80
C ILE A 339 -8.97 1.29 4.84
N ALA A 340 -8.33 2.43 5.12
CA ALA A 340 -8.87 3.41 6.06
C ALA A 340 -10.26 3.93 5.61
N PHE A 341 -10.41 4.27 4.33
CA PHE A 341 -11.70 4.65 3.73
C PHE A 341 -12.73 3.52 3.85
N HIS A 342 -12.38 2.29 3.45
CA HIS A 342 -13.29 1.15 3.48
C HIS A 342 -13.82 0.84 4.88
N LYS A 343 -12.95 0.91 5.90
CA LYS A 343 -13.29 0.52 7.29
C LYS A 343 -13.97 1.63 8.11
N HIS A 344 -13.81 2.91 7.73
CA HIS A 344 -14.21 4.03 8.59
C HIS A 344 -15.08 5.08 7.88
N ARG A 345 -15.82 4.68 6.83
CA ARG A 345 -16.74 5.58 6.12
C ARG A 345 -18.20 5.47 6.57
N ASP A 346 -18.57 4.41 7.26
CA ASP A 346 -19.97 4.05 7.53
C ASP A 346 -20.73 5.06 8.42
N ASP A 347 -20.02 5.88 9.20
CA ASP A 347 -20.56 6.94 10.05
C ASP A 347 -20.63 8.31 9.34
N LEU A 348 -20.25 8.38 8.07
CA LEU A 348 -20.31 9.62 7.30
C LEU A 348 -21.70 9.84 6.69
N ALA A 349 -22.12 11.09 6.66
CA ALA A 349 -23.42 11.50 6.14
C ALA A 349 -23.29 12.13 4.75
N ALA A 350 -24.42 12.22 4.04
CA ALA A 350 -24.46 12.93 2.75
C ALA A 350 -24.04 14.39 2.93
N GLY A 351 -23.06 14.81 2.14
CA GLY A 351 -22.45 16.14 2.21
C GLY A 351 -21.18 16.21 3.04
N ASP A 352 -20.81 15.17 3.78
CA ASP A 352 -19.49 15.09 4.43
C ASP A 352 -18.38 15.04 3.38
N LEU A 353 -17.28 15.78 3.64
CA LEU A 353 -16.10 15.83 2.81
C LEU A 353 -15.00 14.91 3.37
N GLY A 354 -14.39 14.10 2.49
CA GLY A 354 -13.29 13.22 2.84
C GLY A 354 -12.21 13.15 1.77
#